data_73122879af0b1ae2181d8b2505d40f6e
#
_entry.id   73122879af0b1ae2181d8b2505d40f6e
#
_cell.length_a   1.000
_cell.length_b   1.000
_cell.length_c   1.000
_cell.angle_alpha   90.00
_cell.angle_beta   90.00
_cell.angle_gamma   90.00
#
_symmetry.space_group_name_H-M   'P 1'
#
loop_
_entity.id
_entity.type
_entity.pdbx_description
1 polymer ?
#
loop_
_entity_poly.entity_id
_entity_poly.type
_entity_poly.pdbx_seq_one_letter_code
_entity_poly.pdbx_strand_id
1 'polypeptide(L)'
;MIETTAELAVHLGGEVTTLATCIRVTRRDGTVFAFTSGTEDLTIDGVLYHAKGGPSPAASVETSQSLSVDSLEIEAILVDDGITEDDLRRGLFDGAGIDVFLVNWKNPSQGCLMLRRGTLGEVTLRRAQFTAEIRGLSQAFATQVGELYQPGCNVRRLGDERCQVDLAPFTHTLSISAVHQPRRQF
;
A
#
# COMPACT_ATOMS: atom_id res chain seq x y z
N MET A 1 10.20 -4.57 18.66
CA MET A 1 11.04 -5.79 18.55
C MET A 1 10.74 -6.36 17.18
N ILE A 2 11.74 -6.52 16.32
CA ILE A 2 11.55 -7.09 14.98
C ILE A 2 11.47 -8.60 15.17
N GLU A 3 10.33 -9.20 14.86
CA GLU A 3 10.14 -10.65 14.95
C GLU A 3 10.76 -11.30 13.73
N THR A 4 11.69 -12.22 13.96
CA THR A 4 12.30 -13.06 12.93
C THR A 4 12.42 -14.48 13.44
N THR A 5 12.44 -15.45 12.55
CA THR A 5 12.68 -16.86 12.93
C THR A 5 14.12 -17.06 13.38
N ALA A 6 14.35 -18.05 14.24
CA ALA A 6 15.71 -18.35 14.72
C ALA A 6 16.65 -18.72 13.56
N GLU A 7 16.16 -19.40 12.54
CA GLU A 7 16.94 -19.80 11.37
C GLU A 7 17.37 -18.60 10.53
N LEU A 8 16.46 -17.65 10.28
CA LEU A 8 16.78 -16.44 9.55
C LEU A 8 17.71 -15.53 10.38
N ALA A 9 17.56 -15.49 11.70
CA ALA A 9 18.47 -14.73 12.58
C ALA A 9 19.91 -15.26 12.51
N VAL A 10 20.10 -16.57 12.46
CA VAL A 10 21.43 -17.19 12.26
C VAL A 10 22.01 -16.80 10.90
N HIS A 11 21.19 -16.83 9.84
CA HIS A 11 21.62 -16.41 8.50
C HIS A 11 22.03 -14.93 8.44
N LEU A 12 21.28 -14.06 9.12
CA LEU A 12 21.58 -12.62 9.21
C LEU A 12 22.89 -12.32 9.98
N GLY A 13 23.26 -13.19 10.93
CA GLY A 13 24.53 -13.09 11.66
C GLY A 13 25.73 -13.66 10.92
N GLY A 14 25.56 -14.24 9.73
CA GLY A 14 26.63 -14.81 8.91
C GLY A 14 27.45 -13.75 8.19
N GLU A 15 28.67 -14.10 7.76
CA GLU A 15 29.55 -13.22 6.98
C GLU A 15 29.00 -12.91 5.59
N VAL A 16 28.21 -13.82 5.01
CA VAL A 16 27.58 -13.67 3.68
C VAL A 16 26.09 -13.91 3.80
N THR A 17 25.31 -12.94 3.41
CA THR A 17 23.86 -13.02 3.40
C THR A 17 23.32 -13.11 1.97
N THR A 18 22.28 -13.91 1.76
CA THR A 18 21.59 -14.07 0.48
C THR A 18 20.16 -13.54 0.62
N LEU A 19 20.02 -12.20 0.68
CA LEU A 19 18.75 -11.55 0.93
C LEU A 19 18.18 -10.92 -0.34
N ALA A 20 16.86 -11.05 -0.48
CA ALA A 20 16.09 -10.32 -1.46
C ALA A 20 14.99 -9.52 -0.75
N THR A 21 14.74 -8.32 -1.21
CA THR A 21 13.58 -7.52 -0.77
C THR A 21 12.36 -7.98 -1.53
N CYS A 22 11.31 -8.31 -0.81
CA CYS A 22 10.02 -8.67 -1.38
C CYS A 22 8.98 -7.62 -1.01
N ILE A 23 8.12 -7.31 -1.96
CA ILE A 23 7.01 -6.36 -1.80
C ILE A 23 5.73 -7.09 -2.17
N ARG A 24 4.75 -7.07 -1.29
CA ARG A 24 3.41 -7.59 -1.52
C ARG A 24 2.40 -6.48 -1.41
N VAL A 25 1.65 -6.24 -2.48
CA VAL A 25 0.55 -5.28 -2.52
C VAL A 25 -0.75 -6.05 -2.56
N THR A 26 -1.63 -5.79 -1.61
CA THR A 26 -2.95 -6.41 -1.52
C THR A 26 -4.02 -5.35 -1.72
N ARG A 27 -4.75 -5.43 -2.82
CA ARG A 27 -5.88 -4.53 -3.10
C ARG A 27 -7.05 -4.82 -2.17
N ARG A 28 -7.97 -3.87 -2.07
CA ARG A 28 -9.19 -4.03 -1.24
C ARG A 28 -10.11 -5.15 -1.73
N ASP A 29 -10.05 -5.50 -3.00
CA ASP A 29 -10.80 -6.64 -3.59
C ASP A 29 -10.15 -8.00 -3.33
N GLY A 30 -9.00 -8.04 -2.63
CA GLY A 30 -8.26 -9.25 -2.31
C GLY A 30 -7.24 -9.66 -3.39
N THR A 31 -7.12 -8.94 -4.49
CA THR A 31 -6.11 -9.21 -5.51
C THR A 31 -4.71 -8.91 -4.95
N VAL A 32 -3.79 -9.86 -5.14
CA VAL A 32 -2.41 -9.76 -4.63
C VAL A 32 -1.45 -9.58 -5.79
N PHE A 33 -0.56 -8.59 -5.67
CA PHE A 33 0.59 -8.36 -6.53
C PHE A 33 1.85 -8.54 -5.70
N ALA A 34 2.77 -9.37 -6.18
CA ALA A 34 3.95 -9.72 -5.42
C ALA A 34 5.21 -9.62 -6.28
N PHE A 35 6.22 -8.92 -5.77
CA PHE A 35 7.44 -8.59 -6.49
C PHE A 35 8.67 -8.84 -5.63
N THR A 36 9.79 -9.17 -6.27
CA THR A 36 11.08 -9.35 -5.60
C THR A 36 12.19 -8.53 -6.28
N SER A 37 13.15 -8.08 -5.49
CA SER A 37 14.37 -7.45 -5.99
C SER A 37 15.39 -8.47 -6.50
N GLY A 38 15.10 -9.76 -6.39
CA GLY A 38 15.95 -10.84 -6.90
C GLY A 38 16.01 -10.86 -8.42
N THR A 39 16.92 -11.65 -8.96
CA THR A 39 17.08 -11.86 -10.41
C THR A 39 16.11 -12.90 -10.97
N GLU A 40 15.55 -13.73 -10.12
CA GLU A 40 14.63 -14.81 -10.45
C GLU A 40 13.35 -14.72 -9.63
N ASP A 41 12.26 -15.27 -10.16
CA ASP A 41 10.98 -15.35 -9.45
C ASP A 41 11.11 -16.23 -8.22
N LEU A 42 10.48 -15.82 -7.12
CA LEU A 42 10.49 -16.53 -5.86
C LEU A 42 9.08 -16.95 -5.45
N THR A 43 8.94 -18.17 -4.95
CA THR A 43 7.68 -18.63 -4.34
C THR A 43 7.83 -18.63 -2.82
N ILE A 44 6.99 -17.84 -2.14
CA ILE A 44 6.98 -17.72 -0.68
C ILE A 44 5.55 -17.93 -0.21
N ASP A 45 5.32 -18.90 0.67
CA ASP A 45 3.99 -19.24 1.22
C ASP A 45 2.91 -19.46 0.14
N GLY A 46 3.30 -20.04 -1.00
CA GLY A 46 2.40 -20.32 -2.13
C GLY A 46 2.10 -19.10 -3.02
N VAL A 47 2.68 -17.94 -2.74
CA VAL A 47 2.58 -16.73 -3.56
C VAL A 47 3.83 -16.60 -4.43
N LEU A 48 3.63 -16.37 -5.74
CA LEU A 48 4.71 -16.14 -6.69
C LEU A 48 5.09 -14.65 -6.68
N TYR A 49 6.36 -14.36 -6.39
CA TYR A 49 6.96 -13.03 -6.41
C TYR A 49 7.75 -12.85 -7.69
N HIS A 50 7.31 -11.93 -8.53
CA HIS A 50 7.95 -11.68 -9.82
C HIS A 50 9.21 -10.83 -9.70
N ALA A 51 10.28 -11.26 -10.36
CA ALA A 51 11.56 -10.55 -10.39
C ALA A 51 11.56 -9.34 -11.34
N LYS A 52 10.58 -9.26 -12.25
CA LYS A 52 10.49 -8.18 -13.25
C LYS A 52 9.25 -7.33 -13.01
N GLY A 53 9.40 -6.01 -13.23
CA GLY A 53 8.27 -5.08 -13.21
C GLY A 53 7.75 -4.70 -11.84
N GLY A 54 8.43 -5.09 -10.78
CA GLY A 54 8.04 -4.73 -9.43
C GLY A 54 8.54 -3.36 -8.99
N PRO A 55 7.90 -2.78 -7.96
CA PRO A 55 8.42 -1.60 -7.30
C PRO A 55 9.78 -1.91 -6.69
N SER A 56 10.76 -1.06 -6.99
CA SER A 56 12.03 -1.04 -6.26
C SER A 56 11.86 -0.13 -5.06
N PRO A 57 12.16 -0.57 -3.84
CA PRO A 57 12.21 0.38 -2.74
C PRO A 57 13.27 1.42 -3.08
N ALA A 58 12.85 2.67 -3.26
CA ALA A 58 13.79 3.77 -3.39
C ALA A 58 14.76 3.72 -2.19
N ALA A 59 16.04 3.84 -2.46
CA ALA A 59 17.13 3.41 -1.60
C ALA A 59 17.30 4.17 -0.26
N SER A 60 16.33 4.96 0.18
CA SER A 60 16.41 5.69 1.44
C SER A 60 15.26 5.31 2.39
N VAL A 61 15.49 4.28 3.19
CA VAL A 61 14.72 4.11 4.43
C VAL A 61 15.27 5.10 5.46
N GLU A 62 14.79 6.33 5.44
CA GLU A 62 15.05 7.27 6.53
C GLU A 62 14.14 6.94 7.71
N THR A 63 14.69 6.24 8.68
CA THR A 63 14.01 6.03 9.96
C THR A 63 14.32 7.22 10.85
N SER A 64 13.41 8.19 10.91
CA SER A 64 13.50 9.25 11.92
C SER A 64 13.05 8.70 13.27
N GLN A 65 13.84 8.91 14.32
CA GLN A 65 13.49 8.53 15.71
C GLN A 65 12.42 9.45 16.34
N SER A 66 11.87 10.39 15.59
CA SER A 66 10.79 11.25 16.05
C SER A 66 9.43 10.64 15.68
N LEU A 67 8.38 11.01 16.41
CA LEU A 67 6.97 10.68 16.09
C LEU A 67 6.48 11.31 14.76
N SER A 68 7.39 11.75 13.90
CA SER A 68 7.07 12.18 12.57
C SER A 68 6.57 10.98 11.73
N VAL A 69 5.62 11.25 10.87
CA VAL A 69 5.04 10.24 9.98
C VAL A 69 6.17 9.62 9.16
N ASP A 70 6.47 8.36 9.44
CA ASP A 70 7.43 7.57 8.67
C ASP A 70 6.79 7.26 7.30
N SER A 71 7.08 8.08 6.32
CA SER A 71 6.71 7.81 4.93
C SER A 71 7.89 7.16 4.19
N LEU A 72 7.61 6.07 3.54
CA LEU A 72 8.53 5.41 2.61
C LEU A 72 7.98 5.62 1.20
N GLU A 73 8.81 6.13 0.32
CA GLU A 73 8.48 6.21 -1.09
C GLU A 73 8.98 4.97 -1.82
N ILE A 74 8.13 4.39 -2.65
CA ILE A 74 8.51 3.34 -3.59
C ILE A 74 8.34 3.85 -5.01
N GLU A 75 9.35 3.61 -5.82
CA GLU A 75 9.29 3.85 -7.26
C GLU A 75 9.14 2.53 -8.01
N ALA A 76 8.29 2.51 -9.02
CA ALA A 76 8.11 1.34 -9.85
C ALA A 76 7.87 1.71 -11.31
N ILE A 77 8.24 0.79 -12.19
CA ILE A 77 7.95 0.86 -13.62
C ILE A 77 6.59 0.17 -13.85
N LEU A 78 5.74 0.81 -14.64
CA LEU A 78 4.48 0.23 -15.07
C LEU A 78 4.75 -0.94 -16.03
N VAL A 79 4.13 -2.07 -15.77
CA VAL A 79 4.26 -3.28 -16.59
C VAL A 79 2.87 -3.81 -16.94
N ASP A 80 2.70 -4.26 -18.18
CA ASP A 80 1.39 -4.71 -18.69
C ASP A 80 0.76 -5.86 -17.88
N ASP A 81 1.58 -6.77 -17.35
CA ASP A 81 1.12 -7.91 -16.53
C ASP A 81 1.12 -7.63 -15.02
N GLY A 82 1.40 -6.40 -14.59
CA GLY A 82 1.50 -6.01 -13.19
C GLY A 82 0.57 -4.87 -12.83
N ILE A 83 1.15 -3.79 -12.30
CA ILE A 83 0.42 -2.57 -11.96
C ILE A 83 0.32 -1.70 -13.22
N THR A 84 -0.88 -1.56 -13.76
CA THR A 84 -1.13 -0.78 -14.97
C THR A 84 -1.50 0.67 -14.65
N GLU A 85 -1.21 1.58 -15.59
CA GLU A 85 -1.60 2.99 -15.46
C GLU A 85 -3.11 3.17 -15.34
N ASP A 86 -3.89 2.36 -16.07
CA ASP A 86 -5.35 2.44 -16.05
C ASP A 86 -5.93 2.04 -14.69
N ASP A 87 -5.37 1.00 -14.06
CA ASP A 87 -5.76 0.57 -12.72
C ASP A 87 -5.44 1.62 -11.66
N LEU A 88 -4.28 2.28 -11.76
CA LEU A 88 -3.91 3.37 -10.87
C LEU A 88 -4.84 4.58 -11.06
N ARG A 89 -5.14 4.95 -12.30
CA ARG A 89 -6.07 6.05 -12.59
C ARG A 89 -7.50 5.78 -12.15
N ARG A 90 -7.92 4.51 -12.15
CA ARG A 90 -9.21 4.09 -11.61
C ARG A 90 -9.26 4.06 -10.09
N GLY A 91 -8.13 4.26 -9.42
CA GLY A 91 -8.04 4.23 -7.96
C GLY A 91 -8.16 2.82 -7.36
N LEU A 92 -7.89 1.76 -8.13
CA LEU A 92 -8.00 0.38 -7.64
C LEU A 92 -6.97 0.05 -6.57
N PHE A 93 -5.90 0.82 -6.50
CA PHE A 93 -4.85 0.70 -5.50
C PHE A 93 -5.00 1.66 -4.32
N ASP A 94 -6.05 2.49 -4.29
CA ASP A 94 -6.27 3.45 -3.21
C ASP A 94 -6.47 2.73 -1.87
N GLY A 95 -5.54 2.96 -0.94
CA GLY A 95 -5.53 2.31 0.36
C GLY A 95 -5.29 0.80 0.30
N ALA A 96 -4.64 0.30 -0.77
CA ALA A 96 -4.16 -1.07 -0.82
C ALA A 96 -3.15 -1.32 0.29
N GLY A 97 -3.22 -2.50 0.91
CA GLY A 97 -2.23 -2.93 1.90
C GLY A 97 -0.88 -3.20 1.24
N ILE A 98 0.21 -2.82 1.90
CA ILE A 98 1.55 -3.09 1.41
C ILE A 98 2.42 -3.67 2.52
N ASP A 99 3.10 -4.76 2.20
CA ASP A 99 4.10 -5.40 3.04
C ASP A 99 5.44 -5.39 2.32
N VAL A 100 6.48 -4.87 2.98
CA VAL A 100 7.87 -4.89 2.51
C VAL A 100 8.70 -5.69 3.49
N PHE A 101 9.38 -6.74 3.01
CA PHE A 101 10.13 -7.63 3.87
C PHE A 101 11.36 -8.21 3.16
N LEU A 102 12.31 -8.69 3.94
CA LEU A 102 13.48 -9.44 3.45
C LEU A 102 13.25 -10.93 3.59
N VAL A 103 13.75 -11.68 2.64
CA VAL A 103 13.76 -13.15 2.65
C VAL A 103 15.10 -13.64 2.16
N ASN A 104 15.52 -14.82 2.67
CA ASN A 104 16.64 -15.53 2.09
C ASN A 104 16.20 -16.20 0.78
N TRP A 105 16.64 -15.64 -0.36
CA TRP A 105 16.22 -16.14 -1.68
C TRP A 105 16.73 -17.57 -1.97
N LYS A 106 17.80 -18.03 -1.30
CA LYS A 106 18.26 -19.43 -1.41
C LYS A 106 17.40 -20.40 -0.61
N ASN A 107 16.80 -19.94 0.47
CA ASN A 107 15.95 -20.77 1.34
C ASN A 107 14.78 -19.95 1.90
N PRO A 108 13.72 -19.73 1.11
CA PRO A 108 12.57 -18.93 1.53
C PRO A 108 11.81 -19.52 2.73
N SER A 109 11.97 -20.82 3.01
CA SER A 109 11.33 -21.48 4.14
C SER A 109 11.84 -21.04 5.51
N GLN A 110 12.98 -20.34 5.56
CA GLN A 110 13.50 -19.75 6.81
C GLN A 110 12.65 -18.60 7.35
N GLY A 111 11.59 -18.21 6.63
CA GLY A 111 10.72 -17.11 7.01
C GLY A 111 11.19 -15.76 6.45
N CYS A 112 10.58 -14.69 6.95
CA CYS A 112 10.85 -13.34 6.46
C CYS A 112 11.16 -12.39 7.62
N LEU A 113 11.88 -11.32 7.30
CA LEU A 113 12.11 -10.18 8.17
C LEU A 113 11.26 -9.02 7.69
N MET A 114 10.17 -8.72 8.42
CA MET A 114 9.28 -7.62 8.07
C MET A 114 10.00 -6.27 8.27
N LEU A 115 10.13 -5.51 7.19
CA LEU A 115 10.72 -4.16 7.23
C LEU A 115 9.65 -3.10 7.44
N ARG A 116 8.57 -3.18 6.65
CA ARG A 116 7.48 -2.20 6.69
C ARG A 116 6.16 -2.88 6.40
N ARG A 117 5.12 -2.36 7.05
CA ARG A 117 3.72 -2.66 6.76
C ARG A 117 2.93 -1.37 6.78
N GLY A 118 2.06 -1.20 5.81
CA GLY A 118 1.27 0.02 5.72
C GLY A 118 0.21 -0.06 4.63
N THR A 119 -0.23 1.09 4.20
CA THR A 119 -1.17 1.25 3.09
C THR A 119 -0.57 2.18 2.05
N LEU A 120 -0.91 1.96 0.79
CA LEU A 120 -0.59 2.88 -0.29
C LEU A 120 -1.34 4.20 -0.06
N GLY A 121 -0.57 5.28 -0.04
CA GLY A 121 -1.05 6.65 0.05
C GLY A 121 -1.19 7.29 -1.32
N GLU A 122 -0.59 8.45 -1.49
CA GLU A 122 -0.60 9.18 -2.75
C GLU A 122 0.24 8.47 -3.80
N VAL A 123 -0.31 8.34 -5.01
CA VAL A 123 0.37 7.76 -6.16
C VAL A 123 0.55 8.83 -7.23
N THR A 124 1.80 9.12 -7.56
CA THR A 124 2.17 10.06 -8.62
C THR A 124 2.63 9.32 -9.86
N LEU A 125 1.97 9.55 -10.98
CA LEU A 125 2.29 8.95 -12.27
C LEU A 125 3.23 9.86 -13.07
N ARG A 126 4.35 9.30 -13.56
CA ARG A 126 5.29 10.01 -14.44
C ARG A 126 5.67 9.12 -15.62
N ARG A 127 5.09 9.38 -16.80
CA ARG A 127 5.30 8.59 -18.03
C ARG A 127 5.06 7.10 -17.79
N ALA A 128 6.12 6.28 -17.83
CA ALA A 128 6.06 4.83 -17.63
C ALA A 128 6.44 4.40 -16.19
N GLN A 129 6.45 5.33 -15.25
CA GLN A 129 6.82 5.08 -13.86
C GLN A 129 5.74 5.65 -12.93
N PHE A 130 5.61 5.06 -11.76
CA PHE A 130 4.85 5.66 -10.68
C PHE A 130 5.67 5.71 -9.41
N THR A 131 5.42 6.72 -8.60
CA THR A 131 5.93 6.84 -7.24
C THR A 131 4.74 6.73 -6.29
N ALA A 132 4.84 5.89 -5.29
CA ALA A 132 3.79 5.72 -4.30
C ALA A 132 4.35 5.89 -2.89
N GLU A 133 3.62 6.65 -2.07
CA GLU A 133 3.91 6.81 -0.65
C GLU A 133 3.36 5.60 0.12
N ILE A 134 4.17 5.02 1.02
CA ILE A 134 3.70 4.02 1.98
C ILE A 134 3.39 4.72 3.30
N ARG A 135 2.15 4.67 3.71
CA ARG A 135 1.66 5.22 4.98
C ARG A 135 1.63 4.15 6.05
N GLY A 136 2.45 4.33 7.07
CA GLY A 136 2.50 3.43 8.22
C GLY A 136 1.35 3.66 9.22
N LEU A 137 1.30 2.81 10.24
CA LEU A 137 0.32 2.93 11.34
C LEU A 137 0.47 4.23 12.13
N SER A 138 1.67 4.82 12.17
CA SER A 138 1.94 6.10 12.84
C SER A 138 1.03 7.23 12.32
N GLN A 139 0.70 7.22 11.02
CA GLN A 139 -0.21 8.20 10.46
C GLN A 139 -1.65 8.06 11.00
N ALA A 140 -2.10 6.83 11.25
CA ALA A 140 -3.42 6.62 11.87
C ALA A 140 -3.46 7.18 13.30
N PHE A 141 -2.35 7.10 14.04
CA PHE A 141 -2.23 7.70 15.37
C PHE A 141 -2.06 9.22 15.34
N ALA A 142 -1.52 9.79 14.26
CA ALA A 142 -1.41 11.24 14.08
C ALA A 142 -2.75 11.91 13.72
N THR A 143 -3.76 11.12 13.40
CA THR A 143 -5.11 11.66 13.11
C THR A 143 -5.72 12.15 14.41
N GLN A 144 -6.17 13.41 14.42
CA GLN A 144 -6.84 14.00 15.58
C GLN A 144 -8.09 13.18 15.92
N VAL A 145 -8.07 12.52 17.08
CA VAL A 145 -9.19 11.80 17.64
C VAL A 145 -9.89 12.72 18.64
N GLY A 146 -11.08 13.12 18.32
CA GLY A 146 -11.88 13.99 19.17
C GLY A 146 -12.73 14.96 18.36
N GLU A 147 -13.74 15.47 18.99
CA GLU A 147 -14.65 16.43 18.36
C GLU A 147 -14.46 17.80 18.98
N LEU A 148 -14.33 18.78 18.11
CA LEU A 148 -14.32 20.19 18.52
C LEU A 148 -15.76 20.65 18.72
N TYR A 149 -16.08 21.25 19.86
CA TYR A 149 -17.33 21.98 20.03
C TYR A 149 -17.25 23.26 19.20
N GLN A 150 -18.10 23.34 18.19
CA GLN A 150 -18.16 24.48 17.27
C GLN A 150 -19.63 24.83 16.96
N PRO A 151 -19.92 26.08 16.59
CA PRO A 151 -21.29 26.51 16.26
C PRO A 151 -21.89 25.80 15.05
N GLY A 152 -21.06 25.26 14.15
CA GLY A 152 -21.48 24.52 12.97
C GLY A 152 -21.77 23.04 13.27
N CYS A 153 -22.54 22.42 12.37
CA CYS A 153 -22.81 21.00 12.43
C CYS A 153 -21.52 20.21 12.14
N ASN A 154 -21.18 19.24 13.01
CA ASN A 154 -19.98 18.41 12.92
C ASN A 154 -20.29 16.91 12.67
N VAL A 155 -21.53 16.60 12.24
CA VAL A 155 -21.88 15.22 11.88
C VAL A 155 -21.12 14.78 10.61
N ARG A 156 -20.63 13.55 10.61
CA ARG A 156 -19.84 13.00 9.50
C ARG A 156 -20.70 12.56 8.32
N ARG A 157 -21.91 12.09 8.61
CA ARG A 157 -22.86 11.61 7.61
C ARG A 157 -24.25 12.13 7.93
N LEU A 158 -24.91 12.65 6.93
CA LEU A 158 -26.33 13.02 7.05
C LEU A 158 -27.14 11.75 7.37
N GLY A 159 -28.02 11.83 8.38
CA GLY A 159 -28.85 10.72 8.81
C GLY A 159 -28.15 9.66 9.69
N ASP A 160 -26.94 9.92 10.20
CA ASP A 160 -26.31 9.06 11.21
C ASP A 160 -27.00 9.15 12.58
N GLU A 161 -26.55 8.36 13.55
CA GLU A 161 -27.12 8.31 14.90
C GLU A 161 -27.19 9.67 15.61
N ARG A 162 -26.33 10.62 15.21
CA ARG A 162 -26.29 11.97 15.77
C ARG A 162 -27.16 12.95 15.01
N CYS A 163 -27.15 12.83 13.69
CA CYS A 163 -27.90 13.72 12.82
C CYS A 163 -29.41 13.44 12.89
N GLN A 164 -29.80 12.16 12.87
CA GLN A 164 -31.19 11.67 12.93
C GLN A 164 -32.15 12.31 11.90
N VAL A 165 -31.62 12.94 10.84
CA VAL A 165 -32.41 13.48 9.77
C VAL A 165 -32.94 12.34 8.90
N ASP A 166 -34.25 12.33 8.63
CA ASP A 166 -34.84 11.41 7.65
C ASP A 166 -34.29 11.74 6.25
N LEU A 167 -33.66 10.76 5.63
CA LEU A 167 -33.07 10.92 4.28
C LEU A 167 -34.07 10.66 3.16
N ALA A 168 -35.21 10.02 3.43
CA ALA A 168 -36.15 9.63 2.40
C ALA A 168 -36.59 10.80 1.49
N PRO A 169 -36.87 12.01 2.00
CA PRO A 169 -37.26 13.15 1.17
C PRO A 169 -36.11 13.68 0.27
N PHE A 170 -34.86 13.37 0.61
CA PHE A 170 -33.66 13.89 -0.07
C PHE A 170 -32.96 12.85 -0.94
N THR A 171 -33.46 11.61 -0.94
CA THR A 171 -32.83 10.50 -1.68
C THR A 171 -33.60 10.24 -2.96
N HIS A 172 -32.93 10.37 -4.09
CA HIS A 172 -33.49 10.05 -5.41
C HIS A 172 -32.65 8.97 -6.07
N THR A 173 -33.29 7.91 -6.53
CA THR A 173 -32.65 6.87 -7.35
C THR A 173 -32.79 7.23 -8.81
N LEU A 174 -31.65 7.46 -9.48
CA LEU A 174 -31.60 7.80 -10.89
C LEU A 174 -30.81 6.76 -11.66
N SER A 175 -31.23 6.48 -12.90
CA SER A 175 -30.49 5.62 -13.81
C SER A 175 -29.73 6.49 -14.82
N ILE A 176 -28.42 6.22 -14.99
CA ILE A 176 -27.61 6.87 -16.02
C ILE A 176 -27.99 6.23 -17.37
N SER A 177 -28.62 7.01 -18.25
CA SER A 177 -29.02 6.53 -19.58
C SER A 177 -27.90 6.63 -20.61
N ALA A 178 -27.04 7.64 -20.51
CA ALA A 178 -25.90 7.82 -21.41
C ALA A 178 -24.81 8.69 -20.75
N VAL A 179 -23.56 8.42 -21.11
CA VAL A 179 -22.40 9.25 -20.74
C VAL A 179 -21.90 9.93 -22.02
N HIS A 180 -22.14 11.23 -22.15
CA HIS A 180 -21.84 11.98 -23.37
C HIS A 180 -20.43 12.58 -23.44
N GLN A 181 -19.68 12.58 -22.34
CA GLN A 181 -18.32 13.10 -22.34
C GLN A 181 -17.35 12.08 -21.72
N PRO A 182 -16.27 11.72 -22.44
CA PRO A 182 -15.17 11.03 -21.79
C PRO A 182 -14.62 11.95 -20.69
N ARG A 183 -14.27 11.36 -19.54
CA ARG A 183 -13.66 12.06 -18.42
C ARG A 183 -12.57 12.99 -18.94
N ARG A 184 -12.69 14.28 -18.74
CA ARG A 184 -11.58 15.21 -19.02
C ARG A 184 -10.43 14.81 -18.08
N GLN A 185 -9.33 14.44 -18.68
CA GLN A 185 -8.05 14.30 -17.97
C GLN A 185 -7.62 15.73 -17.60
N PHE A 186 -7.39 15.93 -16.30
CA PHE A 186 -6.71 17.13 -15.80
C PHE A 186 -5.22 16.84 -15.73
#